data_13de3c3ae0d07ec8440aca0144af26ac
#
_entry.id   13de3c3ae0d07ec8440aca0144af26ac
#
_cell.length_a   1.000
_cell.length_b   1.000
_cell.length_c   1.000
_cell.angle_alpha   90.00
_cell.angle_beta   90.00
_cell.angle_gamma   90.00
#
_symmetry.space_group_name_H-M   'P 1'
#
loop_
_entity.id
_entity.type
_entity.pdbx_description
1 polymer ?
#
loop_
_entity_poly.entity_id
_entity_poly.type
_entity_poly.pdbx_seq_one_letter_code
_entity_poly.pdbx_strand_id
1 'polypeptide(L)'
;DGLCAMMKEEDFDRVLDVNLKGAFHMIRHLAGTFIRNREGCIINISSVSGLTGNAGQCNYAASKAGLIGLTKSVAKELAGRGVRCNAIAPGFIATDMTSGQEDNPLMQMIPLGRMGQPEDVAEAAAYLATARYVTGEVLRVDGGIAM
;
A
#
# COMPACT_ATOMS: atom_id res chain seq x y z
N ASP A 1 -0.67 -16.31 7.80
CA ASP A 1 0.32 -16.64 6.79
C ASP A 1 0.41 -18.16 6.64
N GLY A 2 0.66 -18.65 5.43
CA GLY A 2 0.79 -20.07 5.13
C GLY A 2 0.99 -20.30 3.63
N LEU A 3 1.53 -21.47 3.26
CA LEU A 3 1.74 -21.80 1.86
C LEU A 3 0.40 -21.79 1.09
N CYS A 4 0.41 -21.32 -0.13
CA CYS A 4 -0.79 -21.20 -0.98
C CYS A 4 -1.59 -22.50 -1.06
N ALA A 5 -0.92 -23.64 -1.21
CA ALA A 5 -1.55 -24.95 -1.30
C ALA A 5 -2.30 -25.39 -0.01
N MET A 6 -2.03 -24.74 1.13
CA MET A 6 -2.62 -25.06 2.44
C MET A 6 -3.49 -23.92 2.98
N MET A 7 -3.56 -22.79 2.27
CA MET A 7 -4.32 -21.64 2.69
C MET A 7 -5.83 -21.91 2.54
N LYS A 8 -6.58 -21.66 3.60
CA LYS A 8 -8.04 -21.78 3.54
C LYS A 8 -8.63 -20.61 2.75
N GLU A 9 -9.67 -20.88 1.97
CA GLU A 9 -10.39 -19.87 1.19
C GLU A 9 -10.91 -18.73 2.10
N GLU A 10 -11.43 -19.05 3.27
CA GLU A 10 -11.91 -18.08 4.27
C GLU A 10 -10.80 -17.11 4.74
N ASP A 11 -9.56 -17.59 4.88
CA ASP A 11 -8.42 -16.75 5.26
C ASP A 11 -7.97 -15.87 4.09
N PHE A 12 -8.08 -16.36 2.87
CA PHE A 12 -7.84 -15.58 1.67
C PHE A 12 -8.86 -14.45 1.55
N ASP A 13 -10.14 -14.79 1.58
CA ASP A 13 -11.26 -13.85 1.43
C ASP A 13 -11.23 -12.77 2.51
N ARG A 14 -11.02 -13.15 3.77
CA ARG A 14 -10.95 -12.20 4.87
C ARG A 14 -9.87 -11.13 4.66
N VAL A 15 -8.69 -11.51 4.18
CA VAL A 15 -7.61 -10.55 3.93
C VAL A 15 -7.95 -9.62 2.76
N LEU A 16 -8.55 -10.14 1.68
CA LEU A 16 -9.02 -9.32 0.57
C LEU A 16 -10.14 -8.38 1.00
N ASP A 17 -11.10 -8.86 1.78
CA ASP A 17 -12.22 -8.06 2.26
C ASP A 17 -11.76 -6.88 3.12
N VAL A 18 -10.83 -7.12 4.04
CA VAL A 18 -10.32 -6.07 4.91
C VAL A 18 -9.41 -5.11 4.13
N ASN A 19 -8.37 -5.62 3.48
CA ASN A 19 -7.31 -4.79 2.93
C ASN A 19 -7.71 -4.09 1.62
N LEU A 20 -8.41 -4.78 0.73
CA LEU A 20 -8.74 -4.28 -0.61
C LEU A 20 -10.16 -3.73 -0.67
N LYS A 21 -11.14 -4.53 -0.29
CA LYS A 21 -12.55 -4.15 -0.36
C LYS A 21 -12.88 -3.03 0.64
N GLY A 22 -12.23 -3.05 1.82
CA GLY A 22 -12.33 -1.95 2.79
C GLY A 22 -11.90 -0.61 2.19
N ALA A 23 -10.75 -0.57 1.52
CA ALA A 23 -10.26 0.64 0.84
C ALA A 23 -11.21 1.07 -0.29
N PHE A 24 -11.69 0.12 -1.10
CA PHE A 24 -12.70 0.40 -2.14
C PHE A 24 -13.95 1.04 -1.55
N HIS A 25 -14.48 0.54 -0.43
CA HIS A 25 -15.66 1.12 0.21
C HIS A 25 -15.42 2.56 0.67
N MET A 26 -14.27 2.85 1.29
CA MET A 26 -13.92 4.20 1.71
C MET A 26 -13.86 5.16 0.50
N ILE A 27 -13.17 4.76 -0.56
CA ILE A 27 -13.07 5.55 -1.79
C ILE A 27 -14.45 5.79 -2.39
N ARG A 28 -15.27 4.74 -2.56
CA ARG A 28 -16.61 4.82 -3.12
C ARG A 28 -17.52 5.78 -2.37
N HIS A 29 -17.46 5.77 -1.03
CA HIS A 29 -18.31 6.65 -0.21
C HIS A 29 -17.85 8.12 -0.26
N LEU A 30 -16.55 8.37 -0.35
CA LEU A 30 -15.99 9.72 -0.37
C LEU A 30 -15.92 10.35 -1.77
N ALA A 31 -15.86 9.54 -2.83
CA ALA A 31 -15.67 10.00 -4.20
C ALA A 31 -16.71 11.06 -4.61
N GLY A 32 -17.97 10.89 -4.26
CA GLY A 32 -19.03 11.85 -4.57
C GLY A 32 -18.78 13.24 -3.97
N THR A 33 -18.23 13.30 -2.75
CA THR A 33 -17.85 14.55 -2.08
C THR A 33 -16.66 15.20 -2.77
N PHE A 34 -15.61 14.44 -3.05
CA PHE A 34 -14.43 14.93 -3.75
C PHE A 34 -14.79 15.48 -5.15
N ILE A 35 -15.64 14.76 -5.90
CA ILE A 35 -16.08 15.17 -7.24
C ILE A 35 -16.85 16.51 -7.17
N ARG A 36 -17.74 16.69 -6.21
CA ARG A 36 -18.50 17.94 -6.03
C ARG A 36 -17.59 19.10 -5.66
N ASN A 37 -16.65 18.88 -4.75
CA ASN A 37 -15.71 19.90 -4.31
C ASN A 37 -14.61 20.18 -5.34
N ARG A 38 -14.45 19.32 -6.36
CA ARG A 38 -13.36 19.35 -7.35
C ARG A 38 -11.97 19.37 -6.69
N GLU A 39 -11.86 18.70 -5.57
CA GLU A 39 -10.64 18.59 -4.78
C GLU A 39 -10.68 17.30 -3.96
N GLY A 40 -9.54 16.61 -3.90
CA GLY A 40 -9.39 15.42 -3.07
C GLY A 40 -8.00 14.81 -3.21
N CYS A 41 -7.58 14.14 -2.14
CA CYS A 41 -6.35 13.36 -2.13
C CYS A 41 -6.62 12.02 -1.45
N ILE A 42 -6.34 10.95 -2.16
CA ILE A 42 -6.46 9.56 -1.69
C ILE A 42 -5.06 8.97 -1.66
N ILE A 43 -4.68 8.39 -0.53
CA ILE A 43 -3.40 7.71 -0.36
C ILE A 43 -3.70 6.30 0.17
N ASN A 44 -3.50 5.30 -0.66
CA ASN A 44 -3.65 3.90 -0.27
C ASN A 44 -2.32 3.35 0.24
N ILE A 45 -2.36 2.62 1.36
CA ILE A 45 -1.16 1.99 1.90
C ILE A 45 -1.08 0.54 1.38
N SER A 46 -0.25 0.35 0.37
CA SER A 46 0.09 -0.95 -0.20
C SER A 46 1.23 -1.61 0.60
N SER A 47 2.12 -2.32 -0.04
CA SER A 47 3.32 -2.95 0.51
C SER A 47 4.27 -3.33 -0.62
N VAL A 48 5.56 -3.46 -0.34
CA VAL A 48 6.50 -4.12 -1.27
C VAL A 48 6.03 -5.54 -1.63
N SER A 49 5.37 -6.27 -0.71
CA SER A 49 4.77 -7.57 -1.00
C SER A 49 3.72 -7.52 -2.12
N GLY A 50 3.07 -6.38 -2.32
CA GLY A 50 2.16 -6.15 -3.45
C GLY A 50 2.88 -5.92 -4.77
N LEU A 51 4.18 -5.60 -4.75
CA LEU A 51 5.01 -5.41 -5.93
C LEU A 51 5.74 -6.68 -6.34
N THR A 52 6.32 -7.39 -5.36
CA THR A 52 7.24 -8.50 -5.59
C THR A 52 6.64 -9.87 -5.24
N GLY A 53 5.52 -9.90 -4.53
CA GLY A 53 5.04 -11.10 -3.85
C GLY A 53 5.83 -11.39 -2.58
N ASN A 54 5.31 -12.31 -1.76
CA ASN A 54 6.02 -12.84 -0.60
C ASN A 54 5.56 -14.27 -0.34
N ALA A 55 6.48 -15.21 -0.26
CA ALA A 55 6.18 -16.62 0.00
C ALA A 55 5.43 -16.77 1.33
N GLY A 56 4.35 -17.56 1.34
CA GLY A 56 3.50 -17.74 2.51
C GLY A 56 2.46 -16.62 2.75
N GLN A 57 2.41 -15.60 1.92
CA GLN A 57 1.50 -14.46 2.04
C GLN A 57 0.75 -14.15 0.75
N CYS A 58 0.31 -15.17 0.01
CA CYS A 58 -0.34 -14.94 -1.29
C CYS A 58 -1.64 -14.11 -1.18
N ASN A 59 -2.41 -14.26 -0.10
CA ASN A 59 -3.59 -13.44 0.19
C ASN A 59 -3.22 -11.96 0.46
N TYR A 60 -2.23 -11.74 1.32
CA TYR A 60 -1.75 -10.40 1.64
C TYR A 60 -1.16 -9.72 0.39
N ALA A 61 -0.25 -10.39 -0.31
CA ALA A 61 0.36 -9.88 -1.53
C ALA A 61 -0.70 -9.55 -2.60
N ALA A 62 -1.67 -10.44 -2.81
CA ALA A 62 -2.79 -10.21 -3.73
C ALA A 62 -3.61 -8.97 -3.33
N SER A 63 -3.94 -8.82 -2.04
CA SER A 63 -4.68 -7.67 -1.54
C SER A 63 -3.93 -6.35 -1.75
N LYS A 64 -2.61 -6.35 -1.51
CA LYS A 64 -1.76 -5.17 -1.66
C LYS A 64 -1.46 -4.84 -3.13
N ALA A 65 -1.33 -5.84 -3.99
CA ALA A 65 -1.28 -5.66 -5.43
C ALA A 65 -2.60 -5.11 -5.99
N GLY A 66 -3.74 -5.61 -5.49
CA GLY A 66 -5.06 -5.09 -5.82
C GLY A 66 -5.22 -3.61 -5.50
N LEU A 67 -4.67 -3.14 -4.37
CA LEU A 67 -4.66 -1.72 -4.01
C LEU A 67 -3.90 -0.85 -5.03
N ILE A 68 -2.83 -1.38 -5.63
CA ILE A 68 -2.08 -0.68 -6.68
C ILE A 68 -2.95 -0.52 -7.93
N GLY A 69 -3.63 -1.59 -8.36
CA GLY A 69 -4.56 -1.54 -9.47
C GLY A 69 -5.73 -0.58 -9.22
N LEU A 70 -6.33 -0.67 -8.04
CA LEU A 70 -7.40 0.24 -7.59
C LEU A 70 -6.94 1.70 -7.61
N THR A 71 -5.76 2.00 -7.07
CA THR A 71 -5.17 3.35 -7.05
C THR A 71 -5.05 3.93 -8.46
N LYS A 72 -4.48 3.16 -9.39
CA LYS A 72 -4.26 3.61 -10.78
C LYS A 72 -5.58 3.84 -11.53
N SER A 73 -6.57 2.98 -11.30
CA SER A 73 -7.89 3.13 -11.92
C SER A 73 -8.61 4.37 -11.40
N VAL A 74 -8.67 4.54 -10.07
CA VAL A 74 -9.30 5.69 -9.42
C VAL A 74 -8.59 7.01 -9.81
N ALA A 75 -7.27 7.00 -9.90
CA ALA A 75 -6.50 8.15 -10.36
C ALA A 75 -6.94 8.60 -11.76
N LYS A 76 -7.08 7.67 -12.70
CA LYS A 76 -7.53 7.97 -14.07
C LYS A 76 -8.98 8.46 -14.11
N GLU A 77 -9.87 7.84 -13.34
CA GLU A 77 -11.29 8.19 -13.30
C GLU A 77 -11.54 9.58 -12.72
N LEU A 78 -10.80 9.96 -11.70
CA LEU A 78 -11.09 11.15 -10.90
C LEU A 78 -10.16 12.34 -11.20
N ALA A 79 -9.09 12.18 -11.98
CA ALA A 79 -8.13 13.25 -12.31
C ALA A 79 -8.81 14.48 -12.92
N GLY A 80 -9.75 14.29 -13.87
CA GLY A 80 -10.52 15.38 -14.49
C GLY A 80 -11.44 16.14 -13.53
N ARG A 81 -11.57 15.65 -12.30
CA ARG A 81 -12.33 16.28 -11.20
C ARG A 81 -11.44 16.91 -10.13
N GLY A 82 -10.14 17.02 -10.39
CA GLY A 82 -9.19 17.59 -9.44
C GLY A 82 -8.85 16.67 -8.26
N VAL A 83 -9.19 15.37 -8.35
CA VAL A 83 -8.92 14.39 -7.30
C VAL A 83 -7.69 13.57 -7.66
N ARG A 84 -6.76 13.46 -6.73
CA ARG A 84 -5.55 12.66 -6.87
C ARG A 84 -5.66 11.37 -6.08
N CYS A 85 -5.13 10.30 -6.62
CA CYS A 85 -5.08 9.00 -5.95
C CYS A 85 -3.70 8.38 -6.15
N ASN A 86 -2.99 8.13 -5.06
CA ASN A 86 -1.65 7.55 -5.05
C ASN A 86 -1.58 6.40 -4.05
N ALA A 87 -0.54 5.61 -4.12
CA ALA A 87 -0.24 4.57 -3.15
C ALA A 87 1.16 4.76 -2.56
N ILE A 88 1.35 4.30 -1.33
CA ILE A 88 2.67 4.09 -0.74
C ILE A 88 2.85 2.57 -0.63
N ALA A 89 4.04 2.09 -0.96
CA ALA A 89 4.45 0.71 -0.78
C ALA A 89 5.61 0.65 0.24
N PRO A 90 5.29 0.55 1.54
CA PRO A 90 6.31 0.39 2.57
C PRO A 90 7.01 -0.96 2.44
N GLY A 91 8.29 -0.98 2.79
CA GLY A 91 9.07 -2.19 3.01
C GLY A 91 8.99 -2.66 4.46
N PHE A 92 10.14 -3.02 5.03
CA PHE A 92 10.26 -3.42 6.43
C PHE A 92 10.29 -2.18 7.32
N ILE A 93 9.20 -1.94 8.03
CA ILE A 93 9.04 -0.78 8.93
C ILE A 93 9.00 -1.27 10.38
N ALA A 94 9.74 -0.59 11.25
CA ALA A 94 9.76 -0.86 12.69
C ALA A 94 8.41 -0.49 13.30
N THR A 95 7.66 -1.50 13.74
CA THR A 95 6.37 -1.37 14.40
C THR A 95 6.27 -2.43 15.48
N ASP A 96 5.25 -2.38 16.33
CA ASP A 96 4.99 -3.43 17.33
C ASP A 96 4.88 -4.83 16.68
N MET A 97 4.39 -4.90 15.43
CA MET A 97 4.28 -6.16 14.68
C MET A 97 5.63 -6.72 14.19
N THR A 98 6.65 -5.88 14.11
CA THR A 98 8.00 -6.25 13.65
C THR A 98 9.03 -6.20 14.78
N SER A 99 8.61 -5.90 16.01
CA SER A 99 9.48 -5.88 17.18
C SER A 99 10.10 -7.25 17.43
N GLY A 100 11.40 -7.28 17.75
CA GLY A 100 12.14 -8.53 17.94
C GLY A 100 12.59 -9.24 16.65
N GLN A 101 12.44 -8.58 15.51
CA GLN A 101 12.88 -9.11 14.19
C GLN A 101 14.16 -8.44 13.68
N GLU A 102 14.95 -7.81 14.57
CA GLU A 102 16.20 -7.14 14.18
C GLU A 102 17.23 -8.10 13.56
N ASP A 103 17.19 -9.38 13.95
CA ASP A 103 18.04 -10.44 13.37
C ASP A 103 17.41 -11.18 12.18
N ASN A 104 16.28 -10.69 11.66
CA ASN A 104 15.61 -11.32 10.52
C ASN A 104 16.51 -11.29 9.28
N PRO A 105 16.73 -12.43 8.58
CA PRO A 105 17.54 -12.47 7.35
C PRO A 105 17.09 -11.47 6.28
N LEU A 106 15.84 -11.06 6.27
CA LEU A 106 15.32 -10.03 5.38
C LEU A 106 15.98 -8.67 5.58
N MET A 107 16.55 -8.40 6.76
CA MET A 107 17.31 -7.16 7.03
C MET A 107 18.54 -7.05 6.12
N GLN A 108 19.17 -8.18 5.79
CA GLN A 108 20.33 -8.22 4.90
C GLN A 108 19.96 -7.92 3.44
N MET A 109 18.67 -8.01 3.10
CA MET A 109 18.16 -7.70 1.76
C MET A 109 17.84 -6.22 1.58
N ILE A 110 17.87 -5.41 2.66
CA ILE A 110 17.60 -3.98 2.59
C ILE A 110 18.89 -3.23 2.23
N PRO A 111 19.01 -2.64 1.03
CA PRO A 111 20.25 -1.95 0.63
C PRO A 111 20.68 -0.82 1.58
N LEU A 112 19.73 -0.10 2.20
CA LEU A 112 20.05 0.92 3.21
C LEU A 112 20.49 0.34 4.57
N GLY A 113 20.47 -0.99 4.74
CA GLY A 113 20.99 -1.69 5.93
C GLY A 113 20.22 -1.45 7.23
N ARG A 114 19.03 -0.88 7.16
CA ARG A 114 18.19 -0.63 8.35
C ARG A 114 16.71 -0.81 8.02
N MET A 115 15.90 -1.10 9.02
CA MET A 115 14.45 -0.95 8.91
C MET A 115 14.07 0.52 8.72
N GLY A 116 13.00 0.76 7.97
CA GLY A 116 12.34 2.05 7.96
C GLY A 116 11.67 2.33 9.31
N GLN A 117 11.41 3.60 9.59
CA GLN A 117 10.61 4.02 10.74
C GLN A 117 9.22 4.45 10.25
N PRO A 118 8.19 4.44 11.12
CA PRO A 118 6.86 4.97 10.77
C PRO A 118 6.93 6.38 10.19
N GLU A 119 7.87 7.20 10.68
CA GLU A 119 8.11 8.56 10.20
C GLU A 119 8.53 8.59 8.73
N ASP A 120 9.34 7.64 8.26
CA ASP A 120 9.74 7.54 6.86
C ASP A 120 8.48 7.41 5.94
N VAL A 121 7.48 6.65 6.39
CA VAL A 121 6.20 6.49 5.68
C VAL A 121 5.32 7.73 5.81
N ALA A 122 5.31 8.37 6.98
CA ALA A 122 4.55 9.60 7.21
C ALA A 122 5.05 10.76 6.36
N GLU A 123 6.36 10.91 6.18
CA GLU A 123 6.97 11.90 5.28
C GLU A 123 6.53 11.68 3.82
N ALA A 124 6.52 10.42 3.36
CA ALA A 124 6.02 10.08 2.04
C ALA A 124 4.53 10.42 1.87
N ALA A 125 3.71 10.17 2.90
CA ALA A 125 2.30 10.53 2.91
C ALA A 125 2.11 12.06 2.85
N ALA A 126 2.87 12.82 3.64
CA ALA A 126 2.85 14.28 3.62
C ALA A 126 3.26 14.85 2.25
N TYR A 127 4.29 14.26 1.62
CA TYR A 127 4.68 14.61 0.25
C TYR A 127 3.53 14.38 -0.74
N LEU A 128 2.95 13.19 -0.76
CA LEU A 128 1.85 12.87 -1.67
C LEU A 128 0.59 13.71 -1.39
N ALA A 129 0.34 14.08 -0.16
CA ALA A 129 -0.78 14.95 0.21
C ALA A 129 -0.64 16.35 -0.40
N THR A 130 0.59 16.88 -0.50
CA THR A 130 0.88 18.23 -0.98
C THR A 130 1.32 18.32 -2.45
N ALA A 131 1.83 17.24 -3.03
CA ALA A 131 2.35 17.18 -4.41
C ALA A 131 1.20 17.25 -5.44
N ARG A 132 0.84 18.44 -5.88
CA ARG A 132 -0.35 18.71 -6.72
C ARG A 132 -0.30 18.11 -8.12
N TYR A 133 0.88 17.74 -8.62
CA TYR A 133 1.06 17.20 -9.98
C TYR A 133 1.43 15.71 -9.95
N VAL A 134 1.10 15.00 -8.84
CA VAL A 134 1.36 13.56 -8.68
C VAL A 134 0.04 12.82 -8.46
N THR A 135 -0.31 11.93 -9.40
CA THR A 135 -1.47 11.03 -9.30
C THR A 135 -1.20 9.73 -10.04
N GLY A 136 -1.72 8.62 -9.54
CA GLY A 136 -1.49 7.28 -10.07
C GLY A 136 -0.14 6.68 -9.69
N GLU A 137 0.63 7.35 -8.84
CA GLU A 137 1.97 6.92 -8.42
C GLU A 137 1.90 5.85 -7.32
N VAL A 138 2.89 4.98 -7.32
CA VAL A 138 3.16 4.01 -6.24
C VAL A 138 4.54 4.30 -5.67
N LEU A 139 4.58 5.10 -4.62
CA LEU A 139 5.82 5.52 -3.99
C LEU A 139 6.34 4.44 -3.06
N ARG A 140 7.50 3.88 -3.37
CA ARG A 140 8.18 2.92 -2.49
C ARG A 140 8.89 3.63 -1.35
N VAL A 141 8.71 3.10 -0.14
CA VAL A 141 9.42 3.54 1.08
C VAL A 141 9.98 2.27 1.72
N ASP A 142 11.05 1.75 1.15
CA ASP A 142 11.45 0.36 1.36
C ASP A 142 12.97 0.14 1.55
N GLY A 143 13.74 1.22 1.63
CA GLY A 143 15.20 1.12 1.75
C GLY A 143 15.88 0.44 0.55
N GLY A 144 15.17 0.30 -0.57
CA GLY A 144 15.67 -0.30 -1.82
C GLY A 144 15.40 -1.80 -1.95
N ILE A 145 14.63 -2.43 -1.04
CA ILE A 145 14.41 -3.88 -1.04
C ILE A 145 13.69 -4.39 -2.31
N ALA A 146 12.87 -3.55 -2.95
CA ALA A 146 12.12 -3.88 -4.16
C ALA A 146 12.66 -3.17 -5.42
N MET A 147 13.98 -2.98 -5.49
CA MET A 147 14.62 -2.46 -6.70
C MET A 147 14.68 -3.50 -7.82
#